data_7de9d2aa69a2d10134743d8cdaca3642
#
_entry.id   7de9d2aa69a2d10134743d8cdaca3642
#
_cell.length_a   1.000
_cell.length_b   1.000
_cell.length_c   1.000
_cell.angle_alpha   90.00
_cell.angle_beta   90.00
_cell.angle_gamma   90.00
#
_symmetry.space_group_name_H-M   'P 1'
#
loop_
_entity.id
_entity.type
_entity.pdbx_description
1 polymer ?
#
loop_
_entity_poly.entity_id
_entity_poly.type
_entity_poly.pdbx_seq_one_letter_code
_entity_poly.pdbx_strand_id
1 'polypeptide(L)'
;MSFRNTSKSSLATIDRLELVMPKYAIRGGEATLKCDHSVPLEQLHKVEWKKSGMKIFQYVKGRTPPFRYFPLAGAELNKEHSSEKQIQLSKLDFPASGSYSCIVSMETPIFSKESESHELTVIEPQDTDPVITFNKDTYEIGEILEANCTTSPARPPPHVTWLINNER
;
A
#
# COMPACT_ATOMS: atom_id res chain seq x y z
N MET A 1 0.61 -60.54 -10.51
CA MET A 1 1.31 -59.23 -10.66
C MET A 1 0.37 -58.14 -10.17
N SER A 2 0.63 -57.61 -8.97
CA SER A 2 -0.22 -56.62 -8.32
C SER A 2 0.40 -55.23 -8.56
N PHE A 3 -0.25 -54.40 -9.40
CA PHE A 3 0.16 -53.00 -9.57
C PHE A 3 -0.39 -52.21 -8.39
N ARG A 4 0.48 -51.80 -7.48
CA ARG A 4 0.17 -50.77 -6.48
C ARG A 4 0.21 -49.42 -7.19
N ASN A 5 -0.97 -48.89 -7.40
CA ASN A 5 -1.15 -47.49 -7.84
C ASN A 5 -0.94 -46.59 -6.61
N THR A 6 0.27 -46.10 -6.40
CA THR A 6 0.56 -45.06 -5.42
C THR A 6 0.12 -43.73 -6.02
N SER A 7 -1.14 -43.37 -5.79
CA SER A 7 -1.58 -42.00 -6.00
C SER A 7 -0.85 -41.12 -4.98
N LYS A 8 0.15 -40.38 -5.45
CA LYS A 8 0.69 -39.22 -4.72
C LYS A 8 -0.45 -38.26 -4.55
N SER A 9 -1.03 -38.18 -3.35
CA SER A 9 -1.90 -37.05 -3.00
C SER A 9 -1.02 -35.82 -3.03
N SER A 10 -1.12 -35.01 -4.10
CA SER A 10 -0.56 -33.69 -4.15
C SER A 10 -1.28 -32.88 -3.07
N LEU A 11 -0.58 -32.55 -1.99
CA LEU A 11 -1.06 -31.56 -1.03
C LEU A 11 -1.33 -30.27 -1.83
N ALA A 12 -2.59 -29.84 -1.86
CA ALA A 12 -2.94 -28.58 -2.50
C ALA A 12 -2.26 -27.46 -1.73
N THR A 13 -1.40 -26.71 -2.41
CA THR A 13 -0.65 -25.59 -1.88
C THR A 13 -0.96 -24.35 -2.69
N ILE A 14 -0.89 -23.19 -2.05
CA ILE A 14 -0.91 -21.90 -2.75
C ILE A 14 0.55 -21.55 -3.05
N ASP A 15 1.00 -21.86 -4.28
CA ASP A 15 2.41 -21.73 -4.68
C ASP A 15 2.83 -20.28 -4.77
N ARG A 16 1.95 -19.41 -5.29
CA ARG A 16 2.18 -17.98 -5.38
C ARG A 16 1.07 -17.23 -4.64
N LEU A 17 1.48 -16.30 -3.79
CA LEU A 17 0.62 -15.33 -3.15
C LEU A 17 1.45 -14.09 -2.82
N GLU A 18 1.12 -12.98 -3.45
CA GLU A 18 1.80 -11.71 -3.30
C GLU A 18 0.79 -10.56 -3.22
N LEU A 19 0.99 -9.64 -2.30
CA LEU A 19 0.28 -8.37 -2.28
C LEU A 19 1.08 -7.34 -3.11
N VAL A 20 0.51 -6.89 -4.23
CA VAL A 20 1.11 -5.86 -5.08
C VAL A 20 0.41 -4.54 -4.83
N MET A 21 1.17 -3.56 -4.34
CA MET A 21 0.64 -2.25 -3.98
C MET A 21 1.71 -1.16 -4.04
N PRO A 22 1.33 0.13 -4.19
CA PRO A 22 2.28 1.21 -4.11
C PRO A 22 2.80 1.39 -2.69
N LYS A 23 4.09 1.75 -2.55
CA LYS A 23 4.70 2.11 -1.27
C LYS A 23 4.25 3.49 -0.77
N TYR A 24 4.00 4.41 -1.71
CA TYR A 24 3.60 5.79 -1.43
C TYR A 24 2.35 6.14 -2.22
N ALA A 25 1.48 6.93 -1.62
CA ALA A 25 0.33 7.51 -2.29
C ALA A 25 0.11 8.96 -1.82
N ILE A 26 -0.39 9.81 -2.70
CA ILE A 26 -0.63 11.23 -2.38
C ILE A 26 -1.93 11.36 -1.60
N ARG A 27 -1.95 12.22 -0.60
CA ARG A 27 -3.15 12.59 0.15
C ARG A 27 -4.27 13.04 -0.78
N GLY A 28 -5.48 12.58 -0.56
CA GLY A 28 -6.64 12.82 -1.43
C GLY A 28 -6.69 11.96 -2.70
N GLY A 29 -5.61 11.22 -2.99
CA GLY A 29 -5.52 10.33 -4.15
C GLY A 29 -6.08 8.92 -3.91
N GLU A 30 -5.60 7.99 -4.72
CA GLU A 30 -6.05 6.60 -4.74
C GLU A 30 -4.87 5.64 -4.66
N ALA A 31 -5.13 4.42 -4.17
CA ALA A 31 -4.19 3.31 -4.20
C ALA A 31 -4.91 2.00 -4.53
N THR A 32 -4.40 1.26 -5.49
CA THR A 32 -4.90 -0.08 -5.83
C THR A 32 -4.00 -1.15 -5.21
N LEU A 33 -4.62 -2.05 -4.46
CA LEU A 33 -3.98 -3.19 -3.81
C LEU A 33 -4.45 -4.46 -4.51
N LYS A 34 -3.52 -5.20 -5.12
CA LYS A 34 -3.81 -6.46 -5.84
C LYS A 34 -3.31 -7.64 -5.02
N CYS A 35 -4.17 -8.64 -4.84
CA CYS A 35 -3.81 -9.92 -4.25
C CYS A 35 -3.53 -10.91 -5.39
N ASP A 36 -2.26 -11.01 -5.81
CA ASP A 36 -1.86 -11.91 -6.90
C ASP A 36 -1.59 -13.31 -6.35
N HIS A 37 -2.35 -14.30 -6.83
CA HIS A 37 -2.29 -15.67 -6.36
C HIS A 37 -2.48 -16.69 -7.47
N SER A 38 -1.93 -17.90 -7.28
CA SER A 38 -2.00 -19.02 -8.21
C SER A 38 -3.26 -19.88 -8.08
N VAL A 39 -4.17 -19.55 -7.13
CA VAL A 39 -5.38 -20.37 -6.90
C VAL A 39 -6.36 -20.18 -8.06
N PRO A 40 -6.77 -21.27 -8.75
CA PRO A 40 -7.80 -21.23 -9.77
C PRO A 40 -9.16 -20.78 -9.18
N LEU A 41 -9.95 -20.08 -9.99
CA LEU A 41 -11.21 -19.50 -9.54
C LEU A 41 -12.21 -20.55 -9.03
N GLU A 42 -12.20 -21.75 -9.63
CA GLU A 42 -13.05 -22.87 -9.23
C GLU A 42 -12.71 -23.41 -7.82
N GLN A 43 -11.45 -23.30 -7.40
CA GLN A 43 -10.97 -23.72 -6.07
C GLN A 43 -10.94 -22.57 -5.06
N LEU A 44 -11.10 -21.33 -5.52
CA LEU A 44 -11.10 -20.17 -4.65
C LEU A 44 -12.35 -20.16 -3.79
N HIS A 45 -12.16 -20.07 -2.48
CA HIS A 45 -13.26 -19.92 -1.53
C HIS A 45 -13.43 -18.48 -1.07
N LYS A 46 -12.32 -17.86 -0.64
CA LYS A 46 -12.37 -16.54 0.01
C LYS A 46 -11.08 -15.78 -0.21
N VAL A 47 -11.21 -14.46 -0.36
CA VAL A 47 -10.08 -13.51 -0.31
C VAL A 47 -10.40 -12.42 0.69
N GLU A 48 -9.43 -12.09 1.54
CA GLU A 48 -9.57 -11.06 2.57
C GLU A 48 -8.38 -10.11 2.51
N TRP A 49 -8.64 -8.82 2.69
CA TRP A 49 -7.61 -7.80 2.86
C TRP A 49 -7.62 -7.29 4.29
N LYS A 50 -6.43 -7.11 4.82
CA LYS A 50 -6.21 -6.57 6.16
C LYS A 50 -5.38 -5.30 6.12
N LYS A 51 -5.63 -4.42 7.08
CA LYS A 51 -4.76 -3.30 7.44
C LYS A 51 -4.38 -3.43 8.91
N SER A 52 -3.08 -3.45 9.22
CA SER A 52 -2.57 -3.59 10.59
C SER A 52 -3.24 -4.75 11.35
N GLY A 53 -3.42 -5.89 10.67
CA GLY A 53 -4.07 -7.09 11.19
C GLY A 53 -5.61 -7.07 11.22
N MET A 54 -6.24 -5.92 10.97
CA MET A 54 -7.71 -5.80 10.95
C MET A 54 -8.26 -5.95 9.54
N LYS A 55 -9.34 -6.73 9.41
CA LYS A 55 -10.02 -6.95 8.14
C LYS A 55 -10.67 -5.66 7.64
N ILE A 56 -10.42 -5.32 6.37
CA ILE A 56 -11.01 -4.14 5.70
C ILE A 56 -11.94 -4.53 4.54
N PHE A 57 -11.69 -5.68 3.92
CA PHE A 57 -12.51 -6.16 2.80
C PHE A 57 -12.49 -7.69 2.76
N GLN A 58 -13.60 -8.28 2.30
CA GLN A 58 -13.74 -9.72 2.15
C GLN A 58 -14.58 -10.05 0.91
N TYR A 59 -14.08 -10.96 0.08
CA TYR A 59 -14.83 -11.71 -0.92
C TYR A 59 -15.07 -13.13 -0.42
N VAL A 60 -16.28 -13.66 -0.58
CA VAL A 60 -16.62 -15.07 -0.33
C VAL A 60 -17.42 -15.59 -1.51
N LYS A 61 -16.89 -16.63 -2.18
CA LYS A 61 -17.54 -17.29 -3.30
C LYS A 61 -18.87 -17.90 -2.87
N GLY A 62 -19.89 -17.76 -3.68
CA GLY A 62 -21.21 -18.33 -3.43
C GLY A 62 -22.09 -17.58 -2.42
N ARG A 63 -21.55 -16.55 -1.75
CA ARG A 63 -22.35 -15.69 -0.87
C ARG A 63 -23.07 -14.60 -1.66
N THR A 64 -24.25 -14.19 -1.21
CA THR A 64 -25.02 -13.08 -1.77
C THR A 64 -25.30 -12.03 -0.72
N PRO A 65 -24.76 -10.78 -0.82
CA PRO A 65 -23.73 -10.34 -1.78
C PRO A 65 -22.37 -10.98 -1.48
N PRO A 66 -21.49 -11.17 -2.50
CA PRO A 66 -20.20 -11.84 -2.31
C PRO A 66 -19.19 -10.98 -1.57
N PHE A 67 -19.35 -9.66 -1.62
CA PHE A 67 -18.42 -8.69 -1.02
C PHE A 67 -18.93 -8.17 0.33
N ARG A 68 -17.99 -8.01 1.28
CA ARG A 68 -18.24 -7.34 2.55
C ARG A 68 -17.15 -6.31 2.81
N TYR A 69 -17.57 -5.13 3.23
CA TYR A 69 -16.72 -3.98 3.53
C TYR A 69 -16.70 -3.75 5.04
N PHE A 70 -15.53 -3.40 5.58
CA PHE A 70 -15.33 -3.11 6.99
C PHE A 70 -14.77 -1.69 7.14
N PRO A 71 -14.93 -1.06 8.31
CA PRO A 71 -14.42 0.29 8.53
C PRO A 71 -12.91 0.38 8.26
N LEU A 72 -12.50 1.43 7.58
CA LEU A 72 -11.11 1.76 7.27
C LEU A 72 -10.86 3.22 7.61
N ALA A 73 -9.89 3.46 8.51
CA ALA A 73 -9.50 4.83 8.84
C ALA A 73 -8.66 5.44 7.73
N GLY A 74 -8.98 6.67 7.33
CA GLY A 74 -8.20 7.47 6.39
C GLY A 74 -8.36 7.10 4.92
N ALA A 75 -9.34 6.28 4.55
CA ALA A 75 -9.66 5.98 3.15
C ALA A 75 -11.08 5.44 3.01
N GLU A 76 -11.61 5.51 1.79
CA GLU A 76 -12.84 4.84 1.38
C GLU A 76 -12.51 3.70 0.42
N LEU A 77 -13.23 2.56 0.56
CA LEU A 77 -13.14 1.46 -0.40
C LEU A 77 -14.03 1.77 -1.60
N ASN A 78 -13.41 1.89 -2.78
CA ASN A 78 -14.13 2.08 -4.03
C ASN A 78 -14.77 0.76 -4.48
N LYS A 79 -16.10 0.67 -4.36
CA LYS A 79 -16.85 -0.56 -4.64
C LYS A 79 -16.84 -0.94 -6.12
N GLU A 80 -16.79 0.03 -7.01
CA GLU A 80 -16.82 -0.19 -8.46
C GLU A 80 -15.50 -0.78 -8.99
N HIS A 81 -14.38 -0.48 -8.30
CA HIS A 81 -13.04 -0.91 -8.66
C HIS A 81 -12.47 -1.99 -7.71
N SER A 82 -13.33 -2.59 -6.88
CA SER A 82 -12.96 -3.67 -5.96
C SER A 82 -13.57 -4.99 -6.39
N SER A 83 -12.78 -6.07 -6.32
CA SER A 83 -13.14 -7.41 -6.76
C SER A 83 -12.47 -8.46 -5.86
N GLU A 84 -12.58 -9.73 -6.25
CA GLU A 84 -11.84 -10.83 -5.60
C GLU A 84 -10.31 -10.79 -5.81
N LYS A 85 -9.85 -9.97 -6.77
CA LYS A 85 -8.42 -9.87 -7.11
C LYS A 85 -7.76 -8.59 -6.62
N GLN A 86 -8.54 -7.53 -6.44
CA GLN A 86 -8.01 -6.23 -6.06
C GLN A 86 -9.03 -5.41 -5.27
N ILE A 87 -8.51 -4.49 -4.49
CA ILE A 87 -9.29 -3.40 -3.89
C ILE A 87 -8.68 -2.06 -4.29
N GLN A 88 -9.52 -1.04 -4.42
CA GLN A 88 -9.08 0.34 -4.61
C GLN A 88 -9.48 1.17 -3.39
N LEU A 89 -8.47 1.80 -2.80
CA LEU A 89 -8.63 2.82 -1.76
C LEU A 89 -8.71 4.18 -2.43
N SER A 90 -9.65 5.01 -2.04
CA SER A 90 -9.84 6.38 -2.53
C SER A 90 -9.90 7.37 -1.37
N LYS A 91 -9.78 8.67 -1.68
CA LYS A 91 -9.77 9.76 -0.70
C LYS A 91 -8.77 9.51 0.44
N LEU A 92 -7.57 9.12 0.06
CA LEU A 92 -6.52 8.78 1.01
C LEU A 92 -6.18 9.94 1.93
N ASP A 93 -6.11 9.66 3.23
CA ASP A 93 -5.58 10.56 4.26
C ASP A 93 -4.55 9.81 5.12
N PHE A 94 -3.81 10.52 5.93
CA PHE A 94 -2.68 9.97 6.71
C PHE A 94 -3.00 8.73 7.53
N PRO A 95 -4.19 8.57 8.16
CA PRO A 95 -4.53 7.34 8.87
C PRO A 95 -4.64 6.08 7.98
N ALA A 96 -4.70 6.24 6.63
CA ALA A 96 -4.62 5.11 5.71
C ALA A 96 -3.21 4.51 5.62
N SER A 97 -2.18 5.22 6.05
CA SER A 97 -0.82 4.69 6.17
C SER A 97 -0.79 3.48 7.11
N GLY A 98 0.05 2.53 6.83
CA GLY A 98 0.24 1.33 7.65
C GLY A 98 0.47 0.08 6.82
N SER A 99 0.49 -1.06 7.51
CA SER A 99 0.78 -2.37 6.97
C SER A 99 -0.46 -3.03 6.39
N TYR A 100 -0.36 -3.53 5.17
CA TYR A 100 -1.42 -4.24 4.46
C TYR A 100 -1.00 -5.65 4.09
N SER A 101 -1.95 -6.59 4.13
CA SER A 101 -1.79 -7.98 3.68
C SER A 101 -3.07 -8.50 3.05
N CYS A 102 -2.97 -9.59 2.27
CA CYS A 102 -4.13 -10.33 1.81
C CYS A 102 -4.05 -11.82 2.19
N ILE A 103 -5.21 -12.43 2.42
CA ILE A 103 -5.35 -13.85 2.73
C ILE A 103 -6.19 -14.49 1.64
N VAL A 104 -5.70 -15.59 1.10
CA VAL A 104 -6.43 -16.42 0.12
C VAL A 104 -6.75 -17.77 0.75
N SER A 105 -8.00 -18.19 0.62
CA SER A 105 -8.48 -19.50 1.13
C SER A 105 -9.06 -20.34 -0.01
N MET A 106 -8.77 -21.63 0.02
CA MET A 106 -9.29 -22.65 -0.90
C MET A 106 -10.38 -23.49 -0.23
N GLU A 107 -11.26 -24.12 -1.03
CA GLU A 107 -12.34 -24.96 -0.51
C GLU A 107 -11.92 -26.41 -0.25
N THR A 108 -11.18 -27.00 -1.18
CA THR A 108 -10.86 -28.44 -1.12
C THR A 108 -9.44 -28.71 -1.59
N PRO A 109 -8.56 -29.13 -0.67
CA PRO A 109 -8.73 -29.13 0.78
C PRO A 109 -8.82 -27.70 1.33
N ILE A 110 -9.43 -27.52 2.50
CA ILE A 110 -9.48 -26.21 3.15
C ILE A 110 -8.06 -25.80 3.53
N PHE A 111 -7.56 -24.77 2.90
CA PHE A 111 -6.23 -24.22 3.13
C PHE A 111 -6.25 -22.71 2.97
N SER A 112 -5.57 -21.99 3.85
CA SER A 112 -5.46 -20.54 3.81
C SER A 112 -4.01 -20.12 3.92
N LYS A 113 -3.62 -19.12 3.14
CA LYS A 113 -2.29 -18.52 3.18
C LYS A 113 -2.42 -17.00 3.22
N GLU A 114 -1.61 -16.34 4.04
CA GLU A 114 -1.48 -14.89 4.10
C GLU A 114 -0.23 -14.45 3.35
N SER A 115 -0.32 -13.36 2.61
CA SER A 115 0.82 -12.74 1.93
C SER A 115 1.79 -12.11 2.94
N GLU A 116 2.98 -11.78 2.49
CA GLU A 116 3.82 -10.82 3.21
C GLU A 116 3.10 -9.48 3.30
N SER A 117 3.39 -8.75 4.37
CA SER A 117 2.83 -7.42 4.60
C SER A 117 3.67 -6.36 3.90
N HIS A 118 2.99 -5.38 3.29
CA HIS A 118 3.61 -4.22 2.67
C HIS A 118 3.11 -2.93 3.30
N GLU A 119 4.00 -1.96 3.43
CA GLU A 119 3.68 -0.64 4.00
C GLU A 119 3.20 0.33 2.92
N LEU A 120 2.08 0.99 3.19
CA LEU A 120 1.62 2.17 2.48
C LEU A 120 1.92 3.41 3.32
N THR A 121 2.55 4.40 2.71
CA THR A 121 2.72 5.73 3.31
C THR A 121 1.96 6.77 2.51
N VAL A 122 0.98 7.40 3.12
CA VAL A 122 0.29 8.56 2.53
C VAL A 122 1.15 9.78 2.74
N ILE A 123 1.47 10.47 1.66
CA ILE A 123 2.35 11.65 1.63
C ILE A 123 1.60 12.91 1.21
N GLU A 124 2.05 14.04 1.71
CA GLU A 124 1.68 15.37 1.22
C GLU A 124 2.98 16.02 0.69
N PRO A 125 3.18 16.04 -0.64
CA PRO A 125 4.39 16.62 -1.22
C PRO A 125 4.40 18.14 -1.07
N GLN A 126 5.59 18.76 -1.19
CA GLN A 126 5.70 20.19 -1.31
C GLN A 126 4.98 20.67 -2.58
N ASP A 127 4.25 21.78 -2.47
CA ASP A 127 3.51 22.41 -3.56
C ASP A 127 4.25 23.58 -4.20
N THR A 128 5.27 24.12 -3.52
CA THR A 128 6.10 25.23 -4.00
C THR A 128 7.58 24.98 -3.75
N ASP A 129 8.42 25.61 -4.58
CA ASP A 129 9.87 25.57 -4.39
C ASP A 129 10.29 26.29 -3.11
N PRO A 130 11.41 25.87 -2.47
CA PRO A 130 11.98 26.58 -1.33
C PRO A 130 12.37 28.01 -1.68
N VAL A 131 12.10 28.94 -0.76
CA VAL A 131 12.45 30.35 -0.89
C VAL A 131 13.62 30.68 0.03
N ILE A 132 14.67 31.28 -0.53
CA ILE A 132 15.82 31.80 0.23
C ILE A 132 15.66 33.30 0.39
N THR A 133 15.81 33.78 1.63
CA THR A 133 15.83 35.21 1.98
C THR A 133 17.12 35.57 2.69
N PHE A 134 17.61 36.75 2.42
CA PHE A 134 18.83 37.31 3.00
C PHE A 134 18.52 38.55 3.83
N ASN A 135 19.34 38.82 4.85
CA ASN A 135 19.19 40.03 5.67
C ASN A 135 19.63 41.29 4.95
N LYS A 136 20.48 41.15 3.92
CA LYS A 136 21.02 42.24 3.09
C LYS A 136 21.03 41.84 1.62
N ASP A 137 20.96 42.82 0.73
CA ASP A 137 21.07 42.57 -0.72
C ASP A 137 22.53 42.38 -1.17
N THR A 138 23.48 42.94 -0.43
CA THR A 138 24.93 42.85 -0.70
C THR A 138 25.72 42.68 0.57
N TYR A 139 26.83 41.95 0.48
CA TYR A 139 27.78 41.67 1.58
C TYR A 139 29.18 42.03 1.18
N GLU A 140 29.97 42.58 2.11
CA GLU A 140 31.38 42.85 1.93
C GLU A 140 32.23 41.61 2.33
N ILE A 141 33.48 41.59 1.84
CA ILE A 141 34.41 40.52 2.18
C ILE A 141 34.70 40.56 3.71
N GLY A 142 34.47 39.45 4.37
CA GLY A 142 34.65 39.27 5.84
C GLY A 142 33.37 39.47 6.65
N GLU A 143 32.26 39.89 6.03
CA GLU A 143 30.95 39.89 6.70
C GLU A 143 30.37 38.49 6.79
N ILE A 144 29.55 38.29 7.82
CA ILE A 144 28.80 37.03 8.02
C ILE A 144 27.59 37.04 7.11
N LEU A 145 27.48 36.04 6.23
CA LEU A 145 26.32 35.80 5.40
C LEU A 145 25.27 35.05 6.19
N GLU A 146 24.10 35.62 6.40
CA GLU A 146 22.96 34.98 7.01
C GLU A 146 21.83 34.85 5.98
N ALA A 147 21.29 33.64 5.86
CA ALA A 147 20.18 33.35 4.97
C ALA A 147 19.15 32.44 5.65
N ASN A 148 17.87 32.62 5.31
CA ASN A 148 16.78 31.76 5.74
C ASN A 148 16.24 31.01 4.53
N CYS A 149 16.01 29.71 4.68
CA CYS A 149 15.33 28.86 3.71
C CYS A 149 13.96 28.47 4.25
N THR A 150 12.92 28.88 3.55
CA THR A 150 11.53 28.55 3.90
C THR A 150 10.98 27.58 2.86
N THR A 151 10.45 26.45 3.33
CA THR A 151 9.79 25.42 2.50
C THR A 151 8.28 25.46 2.69
N SER A 152 7.50 25.05 1.70
CA SER A 152 6.09 24.79 1.88
C SER A 152 5.89 23.57 2.83
N PRO A 153 4.74 23.48 3.52
CA PRO A 153 4.41 22.34 4.33
C PRO A 153 4.45 21.05 3.51
N ALA A 154 5.00 19.99 4.09
CA ALA A 154 4.99 18.67 3.49
C ALA A 154 4.98 17.59 4.58
N ARG A 155 4.55 16.37 4.23
CA ARG A 155 4.59 15.22 5.12
C ARG A 155 5.02 13.97 4.35
N PRO A 156 6.12 13.30 4.74
CA PRO A 156 7.01 13.66 5.86
C PRO A 156 7.65 15.04 5.69
N PRO A 157 8.19 15.66 6.78
CA PRO A 157 8.85 16.97 6.71
C PRO A 157 9.98 16.96 5.66
N PRO A 158 10.13 18.04 4.88
CA PRO A 158 11.16 18.12 3.86
C PRO A 158 12.56 18.18 4.48
N HIS A 159 13.51 17.57 3.81
CA HIS A 159 14.92 17.67 4.17
C HIS A 159 15.56 18.84 3.42
N VAL A 160 16.13 19.81 4.14
CA VAL A 160 16.80 20.99 3.56
C VAL A 160 18.31 20.73 3.51
N THR A 161 18.90 20.96 2.33
CA THR A 161 20.35 20.95 2.12
C THR A 161 20.79 22.29 1.57
N TRP A 162 21.79 22.91 2.18
CA TRP A 162 22.39 24.15 1.70
C TRP A 162 23.52 23.83 0.72
N LEU A 163 23.55 24.56 -0.40
CA LEU A 163 24.61 24.47 -1.39
C LEU A 163 25.15 25.88 -1.66
N ILE A 164 26.49 26.01 -1.69
CA ILE A 164 27.20 27.21 -2.13
C ILE A 164 28.02 26.81 -3.35
N ASN A 165 27.79 27.42 -4.50
CA ASN A 165 28.43 27.04 -5.77
C ASN A 165 28.32 25.53 -6.09
N ASN A 166 27.18 24.91 -5.79
CA ASN A 166 26.89 23.47 -5.92
C ASN A 166 27.70 22.55 -4.98
N GLU A 167 28.36 23.08 -4.00
CA GLU A 167 29.05 22.32 -2.95
C GLU A 167 28.26 22.38 -1.63
N ARG A 168 28.27 21.26 -0.85
CA ARG A 168 27.61 21.15 0.46
C ARG A 168 28.46 21.77 1.54
#